data_da430e3e77f80dfd0c9ee5fb51ca4ac2
#
_entry.id   da430e3e77f80dfd0c9ee5fb51ca4ac2
#
_cell.length_a   1.000
_cell.length_b   1.000
_cell.length_c   1.000
_cell.angle_alpha   90.00
_cell.angle_beta   90.00
_cell.angle_gamma   90.00
#
_symmetry.space_group_name_H-M   'P 1'
#
loop_
_entity.id
_entity.type
_entity.pdbx_description
1 polymer ?
#
loop_
_entity_poly.entity_id
_entity_poly.type
_entity_poly.pdbx_seq_one_letter_code
_entity_poly.pdbx_strand_id
1 'polypeptide(L)' 'MKKESLRELSISDLNDRLAQAREQLVKMNLNHAASPLENPNLIRATRKNIARILTELRRRELEQNN' A
#
# COMPACT_ATOMS: atom_id res chain seq x y z
N MET A 1 3.69 13.40 14.87
CA MET A 1 4.36 12.40 14.01
C MET A 1 4.21 12.79 12.55
N LYS A 2 5.30 13.00 11.86
CA LYS A 2 5.25 13.39 10.45
C LYS A 2 4.82 12.20 9.60
N LYS A 3 3.80 12.41 8.78
CA LYS A 3 3.47 11.43 7.76
C LYS A 3 4.51 11.50 6.67
N GLU A 4 5.12 10.37 6.37
CA GLU A 4 6.04 10.26 5.27
C GLU A 4 5.32 10.53 3.96
N SER A 5 5.84 11.46 3.17
CA SER A 5 5.25 11.76 1.88
C SER A 5 5.69 10.74 0.84
N LEU A 6 4.74 10.12 0.17
CA LEU A 6 5.03 9.18 -0.91
C LEU A 6 5.76 9.87 -2.07
N ARG A 7 5.57 11.17 -2.22
CA ARG A 7 6.25 11.95 -3.27
C ARG A 7 7.75 12.02 -3.09
N GLU A 8 8.23 11.88 -1.86
CA GLU A 8 9.66 11.94 -1.54
C GLU A 8 10.39 10.61 -1.78
N LEU A 9 9.64 9.53 -1.98
CA LEU A 9 10.22 8.21 -2.15
C LEU A 9 10.62 7.97 -3.60
N SER A 10 11.70 7.21 -3.79
CA SER A 10 12.09 6.76 -5.13
C SER A 10 11.10 5.72 -5.65
N ILE A 11 11.12 5.49 -6.97
CA ILE A 11 10.29 4.45 -7.58
C ILE A 11 10.61 3.08 -6.99
N SER A 12 11.88 2.79 -6.76
CA SER A 12 12.31 1.55 -6.13
C SER A 12 11.71 1.38 -4.74
N ASP A 13 11.75 2.45 -3.93
CA ASP A 13 11.17 2.43 -2.58
C ASP A 13 9.66 2.23 -2.61
N LEU A 14 8.99 2.88 -3.56
CA LEU A 14 7.54 2.70 -3.74
C LEU A 14 7.19 1.27 -4.10
N ASN A 15 7.95 0.65 -4.99
CA ASN A 15 7.73 -0.74 -5.38
C ASN A 15 7.94 -1.68 -4.21
N ASP A 16 8.95 -1.44 -3.38
CA ASP A 16 9.21 -2.23 -2.18
C ASP A 16 8.05 -2.11 -1.19
N ARG A 17 7.56 -0.90 -0.97
CA ARG A 17 6.42 -0.68 -0.09
C ARG A 17 5.15 -1.32 -0.62
N LEU A 18 4.96 -1.29 -1.93
CA LEU A 18 3.82 -1.93 -2.57
C LEU A 18 3.85 -3.45 -2.35
N ALA A 19 5.00 -4.06 -2.55
CA ALA A 19 5.17 -5.51 -2.34
C ALA A 19 4.88 -5.88 -0.89
N GLN A 20 5.42 -5.12 0.07
CA GLN A 20 5.19 -5.35 1.49
C GLN A 20 3.72 -5.19 1.86
N ALA A 21 3.08 -4.14 1.35
CA ALA A 21 1.67 -3.88 1.65
C ALA A 21 0.76 -4.97 1.08
N ARG A 22 1.05 -5.47 -0.12
CA ARG A 22 0.30 -6.58 -0.73
C ARG A 22 0.47 -7.86 0.07
N GLU A 23 1.68 -8.14 0.53
CA GLU A 23 1.94 -9.30 1.37
C GLU A 23 1.17 -9.21 2.68
N GLN A 24 1.17 -8.04 3.32
CA GLN A 24 0.42 -7.81 4.54
C GLN A 24 -1.09 -8.01 4.31
N LEU A 25 -1.60 -7.53 3.18
CA LEU A 25 -3.02 -7.68 2.87
C LEU A 25 -3.40 -9.14 2.72
N VAL A 26 -2.58 -9.94 2.04
CA VAL A 26 -2.82 -11.38 1.90
C VAL A 26 -2.85 -12.04 3.27
N LYS A 27 -1.88 -11.74 4.13
CA LYS A 27 -1.83 -12.30 5.48
C LYS A 27 -3.04 -11.91 6.31
N MET A 28 -3.44 -10.64 6.23
CA MET A 28 -4.63 -10.15 6.95
C MET A 28 -5.90 -10.85 6.49
N ASN A 29 -6.05 -11.04 5.19
CA ASN A 29 -7.23 -11.72 4.64
C ASN A 29 -7.27 -13.19 5.08
N LEU A 30 -6.13 -13.87 5.10
CA LEU A 30 -6.05 -15.25 5.58
C LEU A 30 -6.41 -15.33 7.07
N ASN A 31 -5.85 -14.43 7.87
CA ASN A 31 -6.14 -14.38 9.30
C ASN A 31 -7.61 -14.06 9.57
N HIS A 32 -8.19 -13.15 8.80
CA HIS A 32 -9.59 -12.78 8.95
C HIS A 32 -10.51 -13.95 8.59
N ALA A 33 -10.16 -14.72 7.56
CA ALA A 33 -10.93 -15.92 7.19
C ALA A 33 -10.86 -16.99 8.28
N ALA A 34 -9.71 -17.12 8.95
CA ALA A 34 -9.51 -18.10 10.02
C ALA A 34 -10.09 -17.62 11.35
N SER A 35 -10.09 -16.30 11.60
CA SER A 35 -10.56 -15.70 12.84
C SER A 35 -11.30 -14.40 12.55
N PRO A 36 -12.65 -14.41 12.58
CA PRO A 36 -13.43 -13.19 12.31
C PRO A 36 -13.32 -12.11 13.38
N LEU A 37 -12.51 -12.35 14.41
CA LEU A 37 -12.29 -11.35 15.46
C LEU A 37 -11.28 -10.27 15.08
N GLU A 38 -10.58 -10.42 13.95
CA GLU A 38 -9.63 -9.41 13.51
C GLU A 38 -10.33 -8.14 13.06
N ASN A 39 -9.67 -7.01 13.34
CA ASN A 39 -10.21 -5.69 13.06
C ASN A 39 -10.26 -5.43 11.55
N PRO A 40 -11.46 -5.32 10.95
CA PRO A 40 -11.57 -5.08 9.51
C PRO A 40 -11.02 -3.71 9.08
N ASN A 41 -10.86 -2.78 10.01
CA ASN A 41 -10.30 -1.46 9.70
C ASN A 41 -8.83 -1.55 9.25
N LEU A 42 -8.08 -2.53 9.77
CA LEU A 42 -6.70 -2.75 9.36
C LEU A 42 -6.62 -3.17 7.89
N ILE A 43 -7.55 -4.04 7.46
CA ILE A 43 -7.63 -4.48 6.07
C ILE A 43 -7.95 -3.30 5.16
N ARG A 44 -8.91 -2.47 5.55
CA ARG A 44 -9.27 -1.27 4.77
C ARG A 44 -8.12 -0.28 4.69
N ALA A 45 -7.43 -0.04 5.80
CA ALA A 45 -6.29 0.88 5.84
C ALA A 45 -5.16 0.39 4.92
N THR A 46 -4.89 -0.91 4.92
CA THR A 46 -3.86 -1.50 4.07
C THR A 46 -4.24 -1.37 2.59
N ARG A 47 -5.51 -1.61 2.25
CA ARG A 47 -5.99 -1.45 0.88
C ARG A 47 -5.86 0.00 0.41
N LYS A 48 -6.19 0.96 1.27
CA LYS A 48 -6.02 2.38 0.95
C LYS A 48 -4.55 2.74 0.73
N ASN A 49 -3.68 2.18 1.56
CA ASN A 49 -2.25 2.41 1.41
C ASN A 49 -1.75 1.91 0.05
N ILE A 50 -2.18 0.71 -0.34
CA ILE A 50 -1.84 0.15 -1.65
C ILE A 50 -2.34 1.07 -2.76
N ALA A 51 -3.58 1.54 -2.67
CA ALA A 51 -4.15 2.44 -3.66
C ALA A 51 -3.36 3.74 -3.79
N ARG A 52 -2.91 4.30 -2.68
CA ARG A 52 -2.10 5.53 -2.67
C ARG A 52 -0.74 5.31 -3.33
N ILE A 53 -0.10 4.18 -3.05
CA ILE A 53 1.19 3.84 -3.65
C ILE A 53 1.03 3.68 -5.16
N LEU A 54 0.00 2.97 -5.61
CA LEU A 54 -0.29 2.78 -7.03
C LEU A 54 -0.57 4.11 -7.73
N THR A 55 -1.31 5.00 -7.07
CA THR A 55 -1.61 6.33 -7.60
C THR A 55 -0.32 7.13 -7.81
N GLU A 56 0.59 7.09 -6.84
CA GLU A 56 1.86 7.81 -6.94
C GLU A 56 2.74 7.23 -8.04
N LEU A 57 2.80 5.91 -8.15
CA LEU A 57 3.56 5.25 -9.22
C LEU A 57 3.02 5.63 -10.60
N ARG A 58 1.70 5.65 -10.75
CA ARG A 58 1.06 6.02 -12.00
C ARG A 58 1.32 7.48 -12.34
N ARG A 59 1.26 8.36 -11.35
CA ARG A 59 1.56 9.78 -11.55
C ARG A 59 2.97 9.96 -12.11
N ARG A 60 3.94 9.26 -11.56
CA ARG A 60 5.34 9.34 -12.01
C ARG A 60 5.52 8.79 -13.41
N GLU A 61 4.83 7.69 -13.72
CA GLU A 61 4.83 7.12 -15.05
C GLU A 61 4.33 8.12 -16.09
N LEU A 62 3.23 8.80 -15.78
CA LEU A 62 2.66 9.82 -16.66
C LEU A 62 3.60 11.02 -16.82
N GLU A 63 4.28 11.43 -15.77
CA GLU A 63 5.26 12.51 -15.85
C GLU A 63 6.46 12.16 -16.71
N GLN A 64 6.92 10.91 -16.63
CA GLN A 64 8.06 10.46 -17.43
C GLN A 64 7.73 10.37 -18.91
N ASN A 65 6.46 10.15 -19.23
CA ASN A 65 6.01 9.99 -20.61
C ASN A 65 5.67 11.32 -21.30
N ASN A 66 5.76 12.43 -20.58
CA ASN A 66 5.52 13.77 -21.13
C ASN A 66 6.83 14.39 -21.67
#